data_de50b3cef7734840da14e774685144a0
#
_entry.id   de50b3cef7734840da14e774685144a0
#
_cell.length_a   1.000
_cell.length_b   1.000
_cell.length_c   1.000
_cell.angle_alpha   90.00
_cell.angle_beta   90.00
_cell.angle_gamma   90.00
#
_symmetry.space_group_name_H-M   'P 1'
#
loop_
_entity.id
_entity.type
_entity.pdbx_description
1 polymer ?
#
loop_
_entity_poly.entity_id
_entity_poly.type
_entity_poly.pdbx_seq_one_letter_code
_entity_poly.pdbx_strand_id
1 'polypeptide(L)'
;MHLSVLLTVIVLLFVLRILVPDDYRCNLDANGYRRDRHDRPELCRGSVEFEVGDEFKLRPIQDPVFLFVVDVSYGAVVSGLVGAAITAVRAAIDAMATMTNPDGTANRARVGIITYDESVHFYSLKAPRTEPMMLVMSDVEEPFVPCPPEEICVPVGVEENRALLHSTLDLLASVYEVNKVTENLPCFGAAITAASETLLTLGGGKILIMQSNLPQVGVGKLEHRDQIALYHTDKEKTLQVPQSAFYQTLATKCAEAAITIDLFVCANGYVDLATVSALTEKTGGQVLMYPAFNASKDGLTLQRDLYHNVTRVTGYDGIMIVRASAGLKVAEHFGNYYHRKVQEGQSRDTSLAGTAFEIEISHRRI
;
A
#
# COMPACT_ATOMS: atom_id res chain seq x y z
N MET A 1 14.41 19.39 -22.30
CA MET A 1 13.70 18.12 -22.02
C MET A 1 12.66 17.76 -23.09
N HIS A 2 12.02 18.72 -23.78
CA HIS A 2 11.03 18.45 -24.83
C HIS A 2 11.55 17.80 -26.12
N LEU A 3 12.82 18.01 -26.47
CA LEU A 3 13.40 17.38 -27.67
C LEU A 3 13.54 15.85 -27.54
N SER A 4 13.70 15.34 -26.33
CA SER A 4 14.01 13.94 -26.11
C SER A 4 12.80 13.02 -26.33
N VAL A 5 11.59 13.43 -25.96
CA VAL A 5 10.38 12.62 -26.19
C VAL A 5 10.02 12.59 -27.66
N LEU A 6 10.12 13.73 -28.35
CA LEU A 6 9.86 13.81 -29.80
C LEU A 6 10.92 13.02 -30.60
N LEU A 7 12.20 13.13 -30.22
CA LEU A 7 13.28 12.37 -30.86
C LEU A 7 13.10 10.86 -30.63
N THR A 8 12.67 10.45 -29.45
CA THR A 8 12.43 9.03 -29.15
C THR A 8 11.30 8.45 -29.98
N VAL A 9 10.17 9.15 -30.09
CA VAL A 9 9.05 8.73 -30.96
C VAL A 9 9.48 8.70 -32.43
N ILE A 10 10.19 9.72 -32.91
CA ILE A 10 10.66 9.78 -34.29
C ILE A 10 11.71 8.69 -34.58
N VAL A 11 12.65 8.43 -33.66
CA VAL A 11 13.67 7.37 -33.83
C VAL A 11 13.03 5.99 -33.76
N LEU A 12 12.04 5.77 -32.87
CA LEU A 12 11.26 4.53 -32.81
C LEU A 12 10.51 4.27 -34.13
N LEU A 13 9.86 5.29 -34.66
CA LEU A 13 9.17 5.22 -35.94
C LEU A 13 10.13 4.96 -37.11
N PHE A 14 11.34 5.52 -37.07
CA PHE A 14 12.34 5.34 -38.11
C PHE A 14 13.01 3.95 -38.08
N VAL A 15 13.35 3.47 -36.86
CA VAL A 15 14.00 2.16 -36.68
C VAL A 15 13.03 1.01 -36.95
N LEU A 16 11.76 1.14 -36.53
CA LEU A 16 10.73 0.12 -36.73
C LEU A 16 10.03 0.19 -38.07
N ARG A 17 10.39 1.14 -38.96
CA ARG A 17 9.70 1.42 -40.26
C ARG A 17 8.19 1.60 -40.09
N ILE A 18 7.73 2.09 -38.93
CA ILE A 18 6.34 2.42 -38.70
C ILE A 18 6.05 3.77 -39.33
N LEU A 19 5.04 3.83 -40.16
CA LEU A 19 4.59 5.09 -40.73
C LEU A 19 4.09 6.02 -39.59
N VAL A 20 4.47 7.31 -39.68
CA VAL A 20 3.95 8.32 -38.78
C VAL A 20 2.41 8.33 -38.89
N PRO A 21 1.67 8.17 -37.83
CA PRO A 21 0.20 8.25 -37.84
C PRO A 21 -0.26 9.51 -38.54
N ASP A 22 -1.38 9.45 -39.24
CA ASP A 22 -1.87 10.58 -40.04
C ASP A 22 -2.18 11.82 -39.21
N ASP A 23 -2.63 11.61 -37.98
CA ASP A 23 -2.86 12.66 -36.96
C ASP A 23 -1.57 13.33 -36.45
N TYR A 24 -0.40 12.69 -36.68
CA TYR A 24 0.92 13.23 -36.34
C TYR A 24 1.63 13.89 -37.51
N ARG A 25 1.08 13.80 -38.72
CA ARG A 25 1.59 14.54 -39.90
C ARG A 25 1.44 16.03 -39.71
N CYS A 26 2.41 16.82 -40.14
CA CYS A 26 2.38 18.26 -39.98
C CYS A 26 3.08 18.97 -41.17
N ASN A 27 2.64 20.20 -41.37
CA ASN A 27 3.34 21.14 -42.24
C ASN A 27 4.33 21.95 -41.40
N LEU A 28 5.53 22.20 -41.96
CA LEU A 28 6.55 23.04 -41.35
C LEU A 28 6.37 24.51 -41.82
N ASP A 29 6.77 25.44 -40.96
CA ASP A 29 6.91 26.84 -41.31
C ASP A 29 8.26 27.11 -42.03
N ALA A 30 8.52 28.37 -42.42
CA ALA A 30 9.75 28.77 -43.08
C ALA A 30 11.01 28.56 -42.20
N ASN A 31 10.85 28.43 -40.88
CA ASN A 31 11.95 28.20 -39.93
C ASN A 31 12.13 26.72 -39.57
N GLY A 32 11.34 25.83 -40.18
CA GLY A 32 11.40 24.39 -39.90
C GLY A 32 10.62 23.95 -38.66
N TYR A 33 9.78 24.80 -38.07
CA TYR A 33 8.92 24.44 -36.91
C TYR A 33 7.54 23.96 -37.38
N ARG A 34 6.93 23.09 -36.61
CA ARG A 34 5.56 22.64 -36.86
C ARG A 34 4.58 23.81 -36.72
N ARG A 35 3.66 23.96 -37.69
CA ARG A 35 2.62 25.01 -37.67
C ARG A 35 1.56 24.77 -36.62
N ASP A 36 1.28 23.49 -36.31
CA ASP A 36 0.32 23.03 -35.31
C ASP A 36 0.89 22.97 -33.88
N ARG A 37 2.07 23.56 -33.64
CA ARG A 37 2.77 23.51 -32.35
C ARG A 37 1.91 24.01 -31.18
N HIS A 38 1.10 25.05 -31.40
CA HIS A 38 0.28 25.65 -30.36
C HIS A 38 -0.95 24.81 -30.00
N ASP A 39 -1.40 23.96 -30.94
CA ASP A 39 -2.53 23.06 -30.75
C ASP A 39 -2.10 21.76 -30.07
N ARG A 40 -0.78 21.60 -29.86
CA ARG A 40 -0.19 20.38 -29.24
C ARG A 40 0.44 20.70 -27.90
N PRO A 41 -0.26 20.36 -26.80
CA PRO A 41 0.23 20.64 -25.45
C PRO A 41 1.61 20.05 -25.15
N GLU A 42 1.88 18.85 -25.68
CA GLU A 42 3.16 18.12 -25.52
C GLU A 42 4.37 18.86 -26.09
N LEU A 43 4.17 19.78 -27.01
CA LEU A 43 5.23 20.61 -27.61
C LEU A 43 5.43 21.95 -26.92
N CYS A 44 4.48 22.36 -26.08
CA CYS A 44 4.44 23.68 -25.46
C CYS A 44 4.52 23.68 -23.94
N ARG A 45 4.20 22.58 -23.30
CA ARG A 45 4.11 22.45 -21.82
C ARG A 45 5.17 21.50 -21.29
N GLY A 46 5.60 21.74 -20.04
CA GLY A 46 6.56 20.88 -19.35
C GLY A 46 5.95 19.60 -18.77
N SER A 47 4.64 19.57 -18.58
CA SER A 47 3.85 18.40 -18.20
C SER A 47 2.57 18.36 -19.02
N VAL A 48 2.18 17.17 -19.43
CA VAL A 48 0.96 16.93 -20.21
C VAL A 48 0.32 15.65 -19.73
N GLU A 49 -0.99 15.66 -19.57
CA GLU A 49 -1.80 14.51 -19.25
C GLU A 49 -2.50 14.02 -20.51
N PHE A 50 -2.44 12.72 -20.74
CA PHE A 50 -3.15 12.03 -21.81
C PHE A 50 -4.05 10.97 -21.23
N GLU A 51 -5.26 10.90 -21.73
CA GLU A 51 -6.14 9.78 -21.49
C GLU A 51 -5.66 8.57 -22.30
N VAL A 52 -5.35 7.48 -21.63
CA VAL A 52 -4.78 6.27 -22.27
C VAL A 52 -5.86 5.23 -22.50
N GLY A 53 -5.79 4.58 -23.68
CA GLY A 53 -6.67 3.47 -24.03
C GLY A 53 -6.43 2.22 -23.16
N ASP A 54 -7.36 1.27 -23.27
CA ASP A 54 -7.33 0.03 -22.46
C ASP A 54 -6.10 -0.83 -22.74
N GLU A 55 -5.48 -0.68 -23.90
CA GLU A 55 -4.25 -1.41 -24.29
C GLU A 55 -3.02 -1.06 -23.43
N PHE A 56 -3.04 0.09 -22.75
CA PHE A 56 -1.96 0.53 -21.85
C PHE A 56 -2.22 0.18 -20.39
N LYS A 57 -3.39 -0.37 -20.06
CA LYS A 57 -3.70 -0.79 -18.70
C LYS A 57 -3.04 -2.13 -18.40
N LEU A 58 -2.25 -2.19 -17.32
CA LEU A 58 -1.58 -3.42 -16.89
C LEU A 58 -2.57 -4.44 -16.32
N ARG A 59 -3.66 -3.97 -15.74
CA ARG A 59 -4.71 -4.79 -15.13
C ARG A 59 -6.07 -4.10 -15.21
N PRO A 60 -7.18 -4.86 -15.06
CA PRO A 60 -8.51 -4.27 -15.02
C PRO A 60 -8.63 -3.24 -13.89
N ILE A 61 -9.36 -2.16 -14.13
CA ILE A 61 -9.68 -1.17 -13.11
C ILE A 61 -10.53 -1.84 -12.04
N GLN A 62 -10.09 -1.74 -10.79
CA GLN A 62 -10.78 -2.32 -9.63
C GLN A 62 -11.21 -1.23 -8.66
N ASP A 63 -12.25 -1.54 -7.88
CA ASP A 63 -12.67 -0.68 -6.80
C ASP A 63 -11.58 -0.67 -5.70
N PRO A 64 -11.28 0.47 -5.09
CA PRO A 64 -10.30 0.53 -4.01
C PRO A 64 -10.68 -0.38 -2.83
N VAL A 65 -9.74 -1.16 -2.32
CA VAL A 65 -9.95 -2.01 -1.15
C VAL A 65 -9.06 -1.54 -0.01
N PHE A 66 -9.66 -1.31 1.16
CA PHE A 66 -8.96 -0.94 2.40
C PHE A 66 -9.17 -2.03 3.44
N LEU A 67 -8.08 -2.62 3.91
CA LEU A 67 -8.10 -3.67 4.92
C LEU A 67 -7.41 -3.17 6.18
N PHE A 68 -8.19 -2.99 7.25
CA PHE A 68 -7.69 -2.61 8.56
C PHE A 68 -7.26 -3.86 9.32
N VAL A 69 -6.00 -3.90 9.74
CA VAL A 69 -5.42 -5.00 10.51
C VAL A 69 -5.01 -4.47 11.87
N VAL A 70 -5.69 -4.90 12.92
CA VAL A 70 -5.56 -4.32 14.27
C VAL A 70 -5.00 -5.34 15.24
N ASP A 71 -3.91 -4.97 15.90
CA ASP A 71 -3.35 -5.70 17.03
C ASP A 71 -4.31 -5.63 18.23
N VAL A 72 -4.74 -6.77 18.71
CA VAL A 72 -5.60 -6.91 19.88
C VAL A 72 -4.94 -7.75 20.99
N SER A 73 -3.62 -7.91 20.92
CA SER A 73 -2.83 -8.55 21.96
C SER A 73 -2.92 -7.81 23.29
N TYR A 74 -2.53 -8.46 24.35
CA TYR A 74 -2.54 -7.89 25.70
C TYR A 74 -1.88 -6.50 25.77
N GLY A 75 -0.73 -6.33 25.14
CA GLY A 75 -0.04 -5.04 25.10
C GLY A 75 -0.82 -3.94 24.38
N ALA A 76 -1.54 -4.27 23.31
CA ALA A 76 -2.40 -3.36 22.58
C ALA A 76 -3.63 -2.94 23.40
N VAL A 77 -4.22 -3.88 24.14
CA VAL A 77 -5.38 -3.60 25.00
C VAL A 77 -4.97 -2.72 26.19
N VAL A 78 -3.88 -3.05 26.88
CA VAL A 78 -3.42 -2.29 28.06
C VAL A 78 -2.98 -0.88 27.69
N SER A 79 -2.36 -0.66 26.52
CA SER A 79 -1.99 0.67 26.03
C SER A 79 -3.18 1.52 25.60
N GLY A 80 -4.35 0.92 25.47
CA GLY A 80 -5.56 1.55 24.93
C GLY A 80 -5.57 1.66 23.41
N LEU A 81 -4.63 1.01 22.70
CA LEU A 81 -4.57 1.03 21.25
C LEU A 81 -5.87 0.54 20.62
N VAL A 82 -6.45 -0.55 21.13
CA VAL A 82 -7.69 -1.14 20.58
C VAL A 82 -8.82 -0.11 20.56
N GLY A 83 -9.04 0.59 21.68
CA GLY A 83 -10.07 1.64 21.75
C GLY A 83 -9.80 2.82 20.82
N ALA A 84 -8.53 3.26 20.72
CA ALA A 84 -8.13 4.31 19.80
C ALA A 84 -8.29 3.87 18.33
N ALA A 85 -7.91 2.64 18.00
CA ALA A 85 -8.08 2.06 16.68
C ALA A 85 -9.55 1.96 16.27
N ILE A 86 -10.42 1.46 17.15
CA ILE A 86 -11.87 1.39 16.90
C ILE A 86 -12.41 2.78 16.55
N THR A 87 -12.04 3.81 17.34
CA THR A 87 -12.49 5.18 17.11
C THR A 87 -11.97 5.72 15.77
N ALA A 88 -10.70 5.47 15.46
CA ALA A 88 -10.07 5.92 14.23
C ALA A 88 -10.65 5.22 12.98
N VAL A 89 -10.84 3.91 13.05
CA VAL A 89 -11.41 3.11 11.95
C VAL A 89 -12.88 3.50 11.71
N ARG A 90 -13.67 3.71 12.77
CA ARG A 90 -15.06 4.19 12.66
C ARG A 90 -15.11 5.51 11.90
N ALA A 91 -14.30 6.49 12.30
CA ALA A 91 -14.23 7.78 11.61
C ALA A 91 -13.78 7.67 10.15
N ALA A 92 -12.86 6.75 9.87
CA ALA A 92 -12.38 6.47 8.50
C ALA A 92 -13.49 5.86 7.62
N ILE A 93 -14.27 4.91 8.14
CA ILE A 93 -15.41 4.29 7.44
C ILE A 93 -16.47 5.36 7.13
N ASP A 94 -16.84 6.20 8.11
CA ASP A 94 -17.84 7.25 7.92
C ASP A 94 -17.37 8.28 6.89
N ALA A 95 -16.09 8.66 6.91
CA ALA A 95 -15.52 9.55 5.92
C ALA A 95 -15.57 8.95 4.51
N MET A 96 -15.14 7.70 4.33
CA MET A 96 -15.18 7.02 3.03
C MET A 96 -16.61 6.86 2.51
N ALA A 97 -17.60 6.64 3.38
CA ALA A 97 -19.00 6.53 3.00
C ALA A 97 -19.59 7.85 2.46
N THR A 98 -19.07 9.00 2.93
CA THR A 98 -19.51 10.32 2.48
C THR A 98 -18.77 10.83 1.24
N MET A 99 -17.65 10.22 0.87
CA MET A 99 -16.90 10.60 -0.32
C MET A 99 -17.65 10.21 -1.59
N THR A 100 -17.58 11.07 -2.59
CA THR A 100 -18.08 10.79 -3.93
C THR A 100 -16.92 10.66 -4.91
N ASN A 101 -17.06 9.84 -5.91
CA ASN A 101 -16.11 9.77 -6.99
C ASN A 101 -16.11 11.07 -7.81
N PRO A 102 -15.07 11.35 -8.62
CA PRO A 102 -15.01 12.55 -9.47
C PRO A 102 -16.18 12.67 -10.46
N ASP A 103 -16.78 11.54 -10.82
CA ASP A 103 -17.97 11.46 -11.69
C ASP A 103 -19.31 11.70 -10.96
N GLY A 104 -19.27 12.01 -9.65
CA GLY A 104 -20.44 12.23 -8.80
C GLY A 104 -21.15 10.94 -8.34
N THR A 105 -20.63 9.77 -8.66
CA THR A 105 -21.15 8.48 -8.18
C THR A 105 -20.76 8.22 -6.73
N ALA A 106 -21.50 7.36 -6.04
CA ALA A 106 -21.16 6.92 -4.70
C ALA A 106 -19.80 6.20 -4.67
N ASN A 107 -19.07 6.35 -3.57
CA ASN A 107 -17.80 5.68 -3.38
C ASN A 107 -17.99 4.15 -3.42
N ARG A 108 -17.21 3.48 -4.26
CA ARG A 108 -17.21 2.02 -4.43
C ARG A 108 -16.17 1.33 -3.55
N ALA A 109 -15.45 2.08 -2.72
CA ALA A 109 -14.42 1.51 -1.86
C ALA A 109 -14.98 0.35 -1.03
N ARG A 110 -14.19 -0.72 -0.95
CA ARG A 110 -14.47 -1.86 -0.09
C ARG A 110 -13.65 -1.76 1.18
N VAL A 111 -14.23 -2.15 2.28
CA VAL A 111 -13.58 -2.11 3.59
C VAL A 111 -13.70 -3.46 4.27
N GLY A 112 -12.59 -3.93 4.86
CA GLY A 112 -12.53 -5.12 5.68
C GLY A 112 -11.79 -4.84 7.00
N ILE A 113 -12.02 -5.70 7.98
CA ILE A 113 -11.38 -5.66 9.28
C ILE A 113 -10.82 -7.04 9.58
N ILE A 114 -9.57 -7.10 10.01
CA ILE A 114 -8.90 -8.28 10.56
C ILE A 114 -8.30 -7.86 11.90
N THR A 115 -8.36 -8.70 12.91
CA THR A 115 -7.65 -8.50 14.16
C THR A 115 -6.72 -9.67 14.43
N TYR A 116 -5.69 -9.45 15.24
CA TYR A 116 -4.76 -10.52 15.58
C TYR A 116 -4.20 -10.36 16.99
N ASP A 117 -4.02 -11.49 17.62
CA ASP A 117 -3.26 -11.70 18.86
C ASP A 117 -2.32 -12.91 18.66
N GLU A 118 -2.49 -14.01 19.38
CA GLU A 118 -1.82 -15.30 19.11
C GLU A 118 -2.46 -16.09 17.96
N SER A 119 -3.60 -15.60 17.45
CA SER A 119 -4.35 -16.10 16.30
C SER A 119 -4.83 -14.95 15.43
N VAL A 120 -5.30 -15.24 14.22
CA VAL A 120 -5.85 -14.23 13.30
C VAL A 120 -7.37 -14.36 13.24
N HIS A 121 -8.07 -13.23 13.42
CA HIS A 121 -9.52 -13.19 13.47
C HIS A 121 -10.06 -12.46 12.22
N PHE A 122 -10.88 -13.14 11.46
CA PHE A 122 -11.58 -12.59 10.30
C PHE A 122 -13.03 -12.35 10.62
N TYR A 123 -13.61 -11.33 10.02
CA TYR A 123 -15.01 -10.97 10.21
C TYR A 123 -15.73 -11.11 8.89
N SER A 124 -16.66 -12.09 8.79
CA SER A 124 -17.54 -12.22 7.63
C SER A 124 -18.69 -11.23 7.74
N LEU A 125 -18.75 -10.30 6.79
CA LEU A 125 -19.65 -9.14 6.74
C LEU A 125 -20.71 -9.25 5.64
N LYS A 126 -20.91 -10.45 5.10
CA LYS A 126 -21.82 -10.65 3.96
C LYS A 126 -23.28 -10.62 4.38
N ALA A 127 -24.08 -9.78 3.71
CA ALA A 127 -25.55 -9.82 3.82
C ALA A 127 -26.11 -11.21 3.42
N PRO A 128 -27.19 -11.70 4.02
CA PRO A 128 -28.18 -10.98 4.85
C PRO A 128 -27.93 -11.03 6.36
N ARG A 129 -26.70 -11.14 6.82
CA ARG A 129 -26.38 -11.18 8.25
C ARG A 129 -26.67 -9.82 8.90
N THR A 130 -27.18 -9.85 10.10
CA THR A 130 -27.38 -8.66 10.95
C THR A 130 -26.27 -8.49 11.98
N GLU A 131 -25.48 -9.56 12.22
CA GLU A 131 -24.36 -9.58 13.14
C GLU A 131 -23.11 -10.11 12.47
N PRO A 132 -21.91 -9.59 12.80
CA PRO A 132 -20.65 -10.06 12.27
C PRO A 132 -20.37 -11.49 12.78
N MET A 133 -19.82 -12.34 11.92
CA MET A 133 -19.34 -13.65 12.30
C MET A 133 -17.82 -13.62 12.36
N MET A 134 -17.25 -13.87 13.53
CA MET A 134 -15.82 -14.01 13.72
C MET A 134 -15.37 -15.44 13.39
N LEU A 135 -14.36 -15.53 12.55
CA LEU A 135 -13.67 -16.77 12.17
C LEU A 135 -12.25 -16.69 12.71
N VAL A 136 -11.83 -17.66 13.51
CA VAL A 136 -10.50 -17.69 14.10
C VAL A 136 -9.61 -18.64 13.32
N MET A 137 -8.48 -18.16 12.81
CA MET A 137 -7.43 -18.92 12.19
C MET A 137 -6.27 -19.07 13.19
N SER A 138 -6.08 -20.27 13.73
CA SER A 138 -5.08 -20.56 14.75
C SER A 138 -3.76 -21.10 14.18
N ASP A 139 -3.72 -21.48 12.90
CA ASP A 139 -2.50 -21.94 12.24
C ASP A 139 -1.63 -20.76 11.83
N VAL A 140 -0.79 -20.29 12.73
CA VAL A 140 0.07 -19.14 12.51
C VAL A 140 1.38 -19.46 11.79
N GLU A 141 1.69 -20.73 11.58
CA GLU A 141 2.85 -21.17 10.79
C GLU A 141 2.50 -21.31 9.29
N GLU A 142 1.28 -21.75 8.97
CA GLU A 142 0.76 -21.83 7.61
C GLU A 142 -0.57 -21.03 7.50
N PRO A 143 -0.50 -19.70 7.53
CA PRO A 143 -1.68 -18.84 7.54
C PRO A 143 -2.47 -18.97 6.24
N PHE A 144 -3.80 -19.00 6.35
CA PHE A 144 -4.75 -19.06 5.22
C PHE A 144 -5.97 -18.18 5.46
N VAL A 145 -6.74 -17.92 4.42
CA VAL A 145 -7.98 -17.14 4.50
C VAL A 145 -9.16 -18.10 4.65
N PRO A 146 -9.90 -18.08 5.79
CA PRO A 146 -10.91 -19.09 6.10
C PRO A 146 -12.26 -18.90 5.38
N CYS A 147 -12.46 -17.77 4.70
CA CYS A 147 -13.70 -17.46 3.99
C CYS A 147 -13.41 -16.64 2.71
N PRO A 148 -14.38 -16.57 1.78
CA PRO A 148 -14.20 -15.76 0.57
C PRO A 148 -13.85 -14.30 0.88
N PRO A 149 -12.84 -13.72 0.23
CA PRO A 149 -12.41 -12.34 0.48
C PRO A 149 -13.51 -11.28 0.29
N GLU A 150 -14.49 -11.55 -0.57
CA GLU A 150 -15.66 -10.68 -0.80
C GLU A 150 -16.60 -10.63 0.43
N GLU A 151 -16.51 -11.61 1.32
CA GLU A 151 -17.23 -11.60 2.59
C GLU A 151 -16.50 -10.81 3.67
N ILE A 152 -15.18 -10.67 3.55
CA ILE A 152 -14.35 -9.89 4.47
C ILE A 152 -14.38 -8.41 4.09
N CYS A 153 -14.21 -8.12 2.79
CA CYS A 153 -14.13 -6.77 2.26
C CYS A 153 -15.43 -6.40 1.54
N VAL A 154 -16.25 -5.57 2.17
CA VAL A 154 -17.57 -5.18 1.67
C VAL A 154 -17.63 -3.72 1.22
N PRO A 155 -18.46 -3.37 0.22
CA PRO A 155 -18.64 -1.99 -0.23
C PRO A 155 -19.16 -1.09 0.90
N VAL A 156 -18.44 0.00 1.20
CA VAL A 156 -18.76 0.94 2.28
C VAL A 156 -19.96 1.84 1.95
N GLY A 157 -20.25 2.05 0.66
CA GLY A 157 -21.39 2.84 0.21
C GLY A 157 -22.76 2.20 0.48
N VAL A 158 -22.82 0.91 0.83
CA VAL A 158 -24.04 0.17 1.15
C VAL A 158 -24.32 0.28 2.64
N GLU A 159 -25.49 0.77 3.02
CA GLU A 159 -25.88 1.07 4.42
C GLU A 159 -25.83 -0.18 5.32
N GLU A 160 -26.33 -1.32 4.83
CA GLU A 160 -26.34 -2.59 5.55
C GLU A 160 -24.91 -3.05 5.89
N ASN A 161 -23.98 -2.92 4.92
CA ASN A 161 -22.58 -3.26 5.13
C ASN A 161 -21.92 -2.34 6.15
N ARG A 162 -22.22 -1.03 6.07
CA ARG A 162 -21.70 -0.05 7.02
C ARG A 162 -22.20 -0.32 8.44
N ALA A 163 -23.46 -0.68 8.60
CA ALA A 163 -24.03 -1.09 9.88
C ALA A 163 -23.31 -2.33 10.45
N LEU A 164 -23.00 -3.32 9.62
CA LEU A 164 -22.21 -4.50 10.01
C LEU A 164 -20.77 -4.15 10.39
N LEU A 165 -20.11 -3.26 9.65
CA LEU A 165 -18.79 -2.77 10.01
C LEU A 165 -18.79 -2.07 11.37
N HIS A 166 -19.77 -1.22 11.63
CA HIS A 166 -19.93 -0.57 12.95
C HIS A 166 -20.23 -1.58 14.06
N SER A 167 -21.11 -2.56 13.81
CA SER A 167 -21.39 -3.65 14.73
C SER A 167 -20.14 -4.48 15.05
N THR A 168 -19.27 -4.70 14.05
CA THR A 168 -17.97 -5.36 14.28
C THR A 168 -17.09 -4.55 15.22
N LEU A 169 -17.00 -3.23 15.04
CA LEU A 169 -16.24 -2.36 15.91
C LEU A 169 -16.81 -2.34 17.36
N ASP A 170 -18.14 -2.40 17.52
CA ASP A 170 -18.79 -2.51 18.83
C ASP A 170 -18.50 -3.86 19.49
N LEU A 171 -18.50 -4.94 18.71
CA LEU A 171 -18.08 -6.26 19.18
C LEU A 171 -16.63 -6.23 19.68
N LEU A 172 -15.70 -5.66 18.91
CA LEU A 172 -14.30 -5.52 19.34
C LEU A 172 -14.17 -4.76 20.66
N ALA A 173 -14.91 -3.67 20.82
CA ALA A 173 -14.91 -2.90 22.05
C ALA A 173 -15.37 -3.72 23.27
N SER A 174 -16.32 -4.64 23.07
CA SER A 174 -16.88 -5.47 24.13
C SER A 174 -16.03 -6.71 24.47
N VAL A 175 -15.33 -7.26 23.48
CA VAL A 175 -14.51 -8.47 23.63
C VAL A 175 -13.15 -8.14 24.23
N TYR A 176 -12.49 -7.09 23.71
CA TYR A 176 -11.11 -6.73 24.09
C TYR A 176 -11.06 -5.64 25.18
N GLU A 177 -11.71 -5.90 26.30
CA GLU A 177 -11.60 -5.09 27.52
C GLU A 177 -10.40 -5.54 28.37
N VAL A 178 -9.73 -4.62 29.04
CA VAL A 178 -8.52 -4.88 29.85
C VAL A 178 -8.72 -6.04 30.85
N ASN A 179 -9.92 -6.17 31.41
CA ASN A 179 -10.22 -7.20 32.40
C ASN A 179 -10.56 -8.57 31.82
N LYS A 180 -10.65 -8.68 30.47
CA LYS A 180 -11.07 -9.90 29.78
C LYS A 180 -9.93 -10.56 29.02
N VAL A 181 -8.83 -9.85 28.77
CA VAL A 181 -7.71 -10.33 27.96
C VAL A 181 -6.62 -10.91 28.83
N THR A 182 -6.14 -12.11 28.48
CA THR A 182 -4.99 -12.77 29.10
C THR A 182 -3.70 -12.33 28.39
N GLU A 183 -2.56 -12.50 29.06
CA GLU A 183 -1.25 -12.26 28.43
C GLU A 183 -1.08 -13.16 27.22
N ASN A 184 -0.93 -12.54 26.05
CA ASN A 184 -0.69 -13.19 24.77
C ASN A 184 0.29 -12.37 23.93
N LEU A 185 0.86 -13.00 22.90
CA LEU A 185 1.87 -12.41 22.04
C LEU A 185 1.32 -12.31 20.60
N PRO A 186 1.64 -11.22 19.86
CA PRO A 186 1.06 -10.99 18.54
C PRO A 186 1.71 -11.85 17.44
N CYS A 187 0.88 -12.48 16.62
CA CYS A 187 1.25 -13.23 15.42
C CYS A 187 1.24 -12.34 14.16
N PHE A 188 1.92 -11.20 14.22
CA PHE A 188 1.92 -10.18 13.17
C PHE A 188 2.24 -10.72 11.76
N GLY A 189 3.25 -11.61 11.65
CA GLY A 189 3.64 -12.18 10.36
C GLY A 189 2.52 -13.02 9.72
N ALA A 190 1.79 -13.79 10.52
CA ALA A 190 0.63 -14.55 10.05
C ALA A 190 -0.53 -13.62 9.64
N ALA A 191 -0.78 -12.59 10.44
CA ALA A 191 -1.84 -11.61 10.14
C ALA A 191 -1.61 -10.87 8.82
N ILE A 192 -0.37 -10.40 8.57
CA ILE A 192 -0.06 -9.70 7.33
C ILE A 192 -0.04 -10.63 6.12
N THR A 193 0.39 -11.89 6.28
CA THR A 193 0.32 -12.88 5.20
C THR A 193 -1.13 -13.13 4.79
N ALA A 194 -1.99 -13.42 5.74
CA ALA A 194 -3.41 -13.67 5.49
C ALA A 194 -4.14 -12.42 4.93
N ALA A 195 -3.79 -11.22 5.43
CA ALA A 195 -4.30 -9.96 4.86
C ALA A 195 -3.85 -9.76 3.41
N SER A 196 -2.59 -10.08 3.10
CA SER A 196 -2.06 -10.00 1.74
C SER A 196 -2.74 -10.97 0.79
N GLU A 197 -2.99 -12.21 1.21
CA GLU A 197 -3.72 -13.22 0.44
C GLU A 197 -5.17 -12.82 0.18
N THR A 198 -5.83 -12.20 1.17
CA THR A 198 -7.16 -11.64 1.01
C THR A 198 -7.20 -10.59 -0.11
N LEU A 199 -6.26 -9.65 -0.11
CA LEU A 199 -6.20 -8.60 -1.13
C LEU A 199 -5.68 -9.11 -2.48
N LEU A 200 -4.81 -10.10 -2.51
CA LEU A 200 -4.33 -10.72 -3.75
C LEU A 200 -5.49 -11.29 -4.56
N THR A 201 -6.42 -11.96 -3.90
CA THR A 201 -7.63 -12.52 -4.53
C THR A 201 -8.57 -11.43 -5.05
N LEU A 202 -8.63 -10.28 -4.36
CA LEU A 202 -9.44 -9.11 -4.76
C LEU A 202 -8.73 -8.22 -5.81
N GLY A 203 -7.49 -8.57 -6.19
CA GLY A 203 -6.73 -7.89 -7.24
C GLY A 203 -5.90 -6.70 -6.77
N GLY A 204 -5.67 -6.55 -5.49
CA GLY A 204 -4.88 -5.50 -4.89
C GLY A 204 -5.65 -4.67 -3.87
N GLY A 205 -5.00 -3.66 -3.33
CA GLY A 205 -5.63 -2.79 -2.32
C GLY A 205 -4.63 -2.23 -1.31
N LYS A 206 -5.15 -1.73 -0.21
CA LYS A 206 -4.35 -1.10 0.83
C LYS A 206 -4.55 -1.77 2.18
N ILE A 207 -3.46 -2.20 2.80
CA ILE A 207 -3.44 -2.74 4.17
C ILE A 207 -2.99 -1.63 5.12
N LEU A 208 -3.78 -1.39 6.14
CA LEU A 208 -3.55 -0.40 7.19
C LEU A 208 -3.37 -1.15 8.51
N ILE A 209 -2.12 -1.29 8.96
CA ILE A 209 -1.77 -2.13 10.11
C ILE A 209 -1.49 -1.26 11.32
N MET A 210 -2.12 -1.59 12.44
CA MET A 210 -1.86 -1.03 13.75
C MET A 210 -1.18 -2.09 14.61
N GLN A 211 0.08 -1.84 14.99
CA GLN A 211 0.96 -2.77 15.69
C GLN A 211 1.41 -2.17 17.02
N SER A 212 1.40 -2.96 18.10
CA SER A 212 1.84 -2.52 19.42
C SER A 212 3.17 -3.12 19.88
N ASN A 213 3.48 -4.34 19.45
CA ASN A 213 4.59 -5.12 19.98
C ASN A 213 5.44 -5.76 18.88
N LEU A 214 6.62 -6.27 19.28
CA LEU A 214 7.47 -7.08 18.42
C LEU A 214 6.73 -8.35 17.98
N PRO A 215 6.78 -8.76 16.69
CA PRO A 215 6.27 -10.06 16.23
C PRO A 215 7.02 -11.21 16.89
N GLN A 216 6.36 -12.00 17.73
CA GLN A 216 7.05 -13.07 18.48
C GLN A 216 6.52 -14.47 18.22
N VAL A 217 5.36 -14.59 17.52
CA VAL A 217 4.69 -15.87 17.27
C VAL A 217 4.47 -16.07 15.77
N GLY A 218 4.56 -17.33 15.32
CA GLY A 218 4.27 -17.76 13.96
C GLY A 218 5.30 -17.32 12.92
N VAL A 219 4.90 -17.36 11.66
CA VAL A 219 5.77 -16.94 10.54
C VAL A 219 6.27 -15.51 10.72
N GLY A 220 7.52 -15.30 10.35
CA GLY A 220 8.13 -13.96 10.46
C GLY A 220 8.39 -13.50 11.89
N LYS A 221 8.39 -14.38 12.88
CA LYS A 221 8.78 -14.05 14.26
C LYS A 221 10.16 -13.43 14.32
N LEU A 222 10.31 -12.44 15.22
CA LEU A 222 11.52 -11.65 15.40
C LEU A 222 12.03 -11.79 16.85
N GLU A 223 13.34 -11.69 17.00
CA GLU A 223 13.98 -11.68 18.31
C GLU A 223 14.32 -10.26 18.74
N HIS A 224 14.29 -10.04 20.05
CA HIS A 224 14.75 -8.79 20.63
C HIS A 224 16.29 -8.71 20.53
N ARG A 225 16.79 -7.83 19.69
CA ARG A 225 18.23 -7.70 19.43
C ARG A 225 18.83 -6.35 19.84
N ASP A 226 18.06 -5.51 20.54
CA ASP A 226 18.56 -4.25 21.07
C ASP A 226 19.49 -4.51 22.27
N GLN A 227 20.78 -4.61 21.97
CA GLN A 227 21.82 -4.89 22.96
C GLN A 227 22.69 -3.66 23.13
N ILE A 228 22.65 -3.04 24.31
CA ILE A 228 23.46 -1.85 24.65
C ILE A 228 24.96 -2.09 24.38
N ALA A 229 25.44 -3.32 24.54
CA ALA A 229 26.83 -3.70 24.26
C ALA A 229 27.26 -3.54 22.80
N LEU A 230 26.33 -3.41 21.87
CA LEU A 230 26.61 -3.21 20.44
C LEU A 230 26.77 -1.74 20.09
N TYR A 231 26.21 -0.81 20.90
CA TYR A 231 26.28 0.63 20.64
C TYR A 231 27.72 1.14 20.65
N HIS A 232 28.00 2.08 19.77
CA HIS A 232 29.33 2.66 19.55
C HIS A 232 30.40 1.67 19.11
N THR A 233 30.02 0.49 18.60
CA THR A 233 30.92 -0.50 18.00
C THR A 233 30.65 -0.64 16.49
N ASP A 234 31.59 -1.24 15.74
CA ASP A 234 31.40 -1.53 14.33
C ASP A 234 30.18 -2.44 14.05
N LYS A 235 29.71 -3.15 15.09
CA LYS A 235 28.55 -4.05 15.03
C LYS A 235 27.21 -3.32 15.16
N GLU A 236 27.19 -2.05 15.56
CA GLU A 236 25.97 -1.24 15.65
C GLU A 236 25.19 -1.22 14.32
N LYS A 237 25.92 -1.19 13.20
CA LYS A 237 25.32 -1.26 11.85
C LYS A 237 24.44 -2.48 11.62
N THR A 238 24.68 -3.59 12.32
CA THR A 238 23.86 -4.80 12.20
C THR A 238 22.45 -4.61 12.75
N LEU A 239 22.25 -3.65 13.65
CA LEU A 239 20.92 -3.31 14.19
C LEU A 239 20.03 -2.61 13.16
N GLN A 240 20.63 -1.98 12.13
CA GLN A 240 19.92 -1.28 11.06
C GLN A 240 19.59 -2.19 9.86
N VAL A 241 20.11 -3.42 9.86
CA VAL A 241 19.85 -4.39 8.80
C VAL A 241 18.67 -5.29 9.20
N PRO A 242 17.71 -5.58 8.31
CA PRO A 242 16.64 -6.52 8.61
C PRO A 242 17.16 -7.88 9.10
N GLN A 243 16.60 -8.41 10.22
CA GLN A 243 17.01 -9.70 10.73
C GLN A 243 16.36 -10.89 9.99
N SER A 244 15.28 -10.63 9.25
CA SER A 244 14.54 -11.65 8.52
C SER A 244 14.24 -11.20 7.09
N ALA A 245 14.50 -12.08 6.13
CA ALA A 245 14.15 -11.88 4.72
C ALA A 245 12.64 -12.06 4.45
N PHE A 246 11.88 -12.61 5.40
CA PHE A 246 10.46 -12.89 5.28
C PHE A 246 9.67 -11.64 4.85
N TYR A 247 9.84 -10.52 5.56
CA TYR A 247 9.12 -9.28 5.28
C TYR A 247 9.49 -8.66 3.93
N GLN A 248 10.76 -8.78 3.53
CA GLN A 248 11.21 -8.31 2.20
C GLN A 248 10.61 -9.14 1.06
N THR A 249 10.50 -10.46 1.26
CA THR A 249 9.92 -11.38 0.27
C THR A 249 8.41 -11.14 0.15
N LEU A 250 7.72 -10.99 1.30
CA LEU A 250 6.30 -10.69 1.34
C LEU A 250 5.99 -9.33 0.69
N ALA A 251 6.79 -8.30 1.01
CA ALA A 251 6.66 -6.97 0.42
C ALA A 251 6.80 -7.00 -1.10
N THR A 252 7.72 -7.81 -1.63
CA THR A 252 7.88 -7.97 -3.09
C THR A 252 6.63 -8.57 -3.72
N LYS A 253 6.07 -9.63 -3.13
CA LYS A 253 4.80 -10.24 -3.60
C LYS A 253 3.64 -9.25 -3.55
N CYS A 254 3.56 -8.46 -2.46
CA CYS A 254 2.54 -7.41 -2.31
C CYS A 254 2.67 -6.32 -3.39
N ALA A 255 3.88 -5.85 -3.65
CA ALA A 255 4.13 -4.82 -4.66
C ALA A 255 3.74 -5.32 -6.07
N GLU A 256 4.10 -6.55 -6.42
CA GLU A 256 3.71 -7.20 -7.69
C GLU A 256 2.19 -7.36 -7.83
N ALA A 257 1.48 -7.47 -6.71
CA ALA A 257 0.03 -7.60 -6.64
C ALA A 257 -0.72 -6.26 -6.48
N ALA A 258 -0.03 -5.11 -6.57
CA ALA A 258 -0.58 -3.78 -6.27
C ALA A 258 -1.20 -3.66 -4.86
N ILE A 259 -0.56 -4.28 -3.89
CA ILE A 259 -0.93 -4.16 -2.48
C ILE A 259 0.03 -3.20 -1.81
N THR A 260 -0.49 -2.10 -1.24
CA THR A 260 0.27 -1.15 -0.44
C THR A 260 0.06 -1.41 1.04
N ILE A 261 1.11 -1.25 1.84
CA ILE A 261 1.09 -1.51 3.27
C ILE A 261 1.51 -0.25 4.01
N ASP A 262 0.59 0.32 4.81
CA ASP A 262 0.90 1.40 5.75
C ASP A 262 0.94 0.83 7.17
N LEU A 263 1.97 1.20 7.91
CA LEU A 263 2.26 0.68 9.24
C LEU A 263 2.14 1.80 10.29
N PHE A 264 1.22 1.62 11.23
CA PHE A 264 1.02 2.47 12.40
C PHE A 264 1.60 1.76 13.61
N VAL A 265 2.81 2.16 14.01
CA VAL A 265 3.54 1.53 15.12
C VAL A 265 3.23 2.26 16.41
N CYS A 266 2.35 1.69 17.22
CA CYS A 266 1.90 2.21 18.52
C CYS A 266 2.61 1.47 19.66
N ALA A 267 3.93 1.51 19.67
CA ALA A 267 4.76 0.66 20.52
C ALA A 267 4.98 1.22 21.92
N ASN A 268 4.81 0.38 22.93
CA ASN A 268 5.21 0.65 24.30
C ASN A 268 6.57 0.06 24.69
N GLY A 269 7.15 -0.74 23.81
CA GLY A 269 8.43 -1.41 23.99
C GLY A 269 9.23 -1.42 22.70
N TYR A 270 10.18 -2.32 22.64
CA TYR A 270 11.03 -2.51 21.48
C TYR A 270 10.23 -3.08 20.28
N VAL A 271 10.39 -2.44 19.14
CA VAL A 271 9.93 -2.95 17.84
C VAL A 271 11.11 -2.87 16.87
N ASP A 272 11.40 -3.97 16.17
CA ASP A 272 12.45 -3.99 15.14
C ASP A 272 11.98 -3.31 13.85
N LEU A 273 11.97 -1.99 13.89
CA LEU A 273 11.51 -1.16 12.78
C LEU A 273 12.34 -1.41 11.51
N ALA A 274 13.65 -1.65 11.64
CA ALA A 274 14.52 -1.93 10.52
C ALA A 274 14.10 -3.19 9.72
N THR A 275 13.44 -4.13 10.37
CA THR A 275 12.94 -5.34 9.73
C THR A 275 11.53 -5.15 9.17
N VAL A 276 10.60 -4.57 9.95
CA VAL A 276 9.21 -4.46 9.52
C VAL A 276 8.96 -3.32 8.52
N SER A 277 9.82 -2.27 8.50
CA SER A 277 9.70 -1.18 7.52
C SER A 277 9.91 -1.62 6.07
N ALA A 278 10.57 -2.76 5.85
CA ALA A 278 10.72 -3.34 4.52
C ALA A 278 9.37 -3.56 3.80
N LEU A 279 8.29 -3.79 4.57
CA LEU A 279 6.93 -3.90 4.04
C LEU A 279 6.47 -2.62 3.37
N THR A 280 6.72 -1.47 3.99
CA THR A 280 6.27 -0.16 3.49
C THR A 280 7.22 0.38 2.42
N GLU A 281 8.53 0.15 2.55
CA GLU A 281 9.53 0.61 1.60
C GLU A 281 9.28 0.11 0.19
N LYS A 282 9.00 -1.19 0.04
CA LYS A 282 8.79 -1.81 -1.28
C LYS A 282 7.39 -1.63 -1.84
N THR A 283 6.39 -1.41 -0.98
CA THR A 283 4.99 -1.31 -1.41
C THR A 283 4.50 0.12 -1.62
N GLY A 284 5.39 1.11 -1.45
CA GLY A 284 5.01 2.52 -1.58
C GLY A 284 4.21 3.07 -0.41
N GLY A 285 4.16 2.35 0.69
CA GLY A 285 3.48 2.75 1.92
C GLY A 285 4.32 3.68 2.81
N GLN A 286 3.82 3.91 4.01
CA GLN A 286 4.48 4.76 5.00
C GLN A 286 4.47 4.12 6.38
N VAL A 287 5.46 4.47 7.20
CA VAL A 287 5.51 4.13 8.62
C VAL A 287 5.17 5.38 9.43
N LEU A 288 4.23 5.24 10.34
CA LEU A 288 3.85 6.25 11.32
C LEU A 288 4.14 5.67 12.71
N MET A 289 5.03 6.28 13.44
CA MET A 289 5.48 5.77 14.74
C MET A 289 5.00 6.66 15.88
N TYR A 290 4.39 6.05 16.89
CA TYR A 290 3.93 6.67 18.13
C TYR A 290 4.70 6.03 19.29
N PRO A 291 5.86 6.60 19.68
CA PRO A 291 6.70 6.03 20.72
C PRO A 291 6.03 6.20 22.10
N ALA A 292 6.10 5.15 22.91
CA ALA A 292 5.45 5.10 24.23
C ALA A 292 3.96 5.47 24.12
N PHE A 293 3.26 4.77 23.20
CA PHE A 293 1.87 5.06 22.87
C PHE A 293 0.96 5.08 24.09
N ASN A 294 0.17 6.12 24.18
CA ASN A 294 -0.89 6.26 25.18
C ASN A 294 -2.14 6.81 24.50
N ALA A 295 -3.26 6.07 24.58
CA ALA A 295 -4.50 6.43 23.91
C ALA A 295 -5.01 7.83 24.29
N SER A 296 -4.82 8.26 25.53
CA SER A 296 -5.26 9.60 25.99
C SER A 296 -4.46 10.74 25.36
N LYS A 297 -3.20 10.50 24.99
CA LYS A 297 -2.29 11.49 24.39
C LYS A 297 -2.30 11.40 22.86
N ASP A 298 -2.15 10.19 22.35
CA ASP A 298 -1.84 9.95 20.93
C ASP A 298 -3.07 9.50 20.12
N GLY A 299 -4.18 9.14 20.79
CA GLY A 299 -5.35 8.59 20.11
C GLY A 299 -5.98 9.53 19.08
N LEU A 300 -6.05 10.85 19.36
CA LEU A 300 -6.52 11.85 18.39
C LEU A 300 -5.56 12.02 17.22
N THR A 301 -4.26 11.89 17.44
CA THR A 301 -3.24 11.97 16.38
C THR A 301 -3.38 10.75 15.47
N LEU A 302 -3.47 9.55 16.03
CA LEU A 302 -3.71 8.31 15.29
C LEU A 302 -4.98 8.41 14.43
N GLN A 303 -6.09 8.90 15.02
CA GLN A 303 -7.35 9.09 14.30
C GLN A 303 -7.19 10.08 13.12
N ARG A 304 -6.51 11.21 13.33
CA ARG A 304 -6.27 12.21 12.29
C ARG A 304 -5.39 11.67 11.16
N ASP A 305 -4.32 10.96 11.53
CA ASP A 305 -3.39 10.39 10.56
C ASP A 305 -4.06 9.30 9.71
N LEU A 306 -4.87 8.45 10.35
CA LEU A 306 -5.66 7.44 9.64
C LEU A 306 -6.72 8.08 8.73
N TYR A 307 -7.46 9.07 9.25
CA TYR A 307 -8.44 9.83 8.47
C TYR A 307 -7.79 10.47 7.24
N HIS A 308 -6.65 11.16 7.43
CA HIS A 308 -5.91 11.77 6.31
C HIS A 308 -5.43 10.72 5.32
N ASN A 309 -4.98 9.57 5.80
CA ASN A 309 -4.48 8.48 4.95
C ASN A 309 -5.55 7.92 4.01
N VAL A 310 -6.79 7.76 4.48
CA VAL A 310 -7.88 7.18 3.67
C VAL A 310 -8.62 8.23 2.82
N THR A 311 -8.57 9.51 3.20
CA THR A 311 -9.32 10.58 2.50
C THR A 311 -8.48 11.37 1.49
N ARG A 312 -7.17 11.26 1.54
CA ARG A 312 -6.30 11.97 0.58
C ARG A 312 -6.51 11.45 -0.85
N VAL A 313 -6.36 12.35 -1.82
CA VAL A 313 -6.35 11.98 -3.23
C VAL A 313 -5.24 10.97 -3.49
N THR A 314 -5.58 9.82 -4.04
CA THR A 314 -4.67 8.70 -4.24
C THR A 314 -4.78 8.19 -5.68
N GLY A 315 -3.64 8.08 -6.36
CA GLY A 315 -3.54 7.37 -7.63
C GLY A 315 -3.19 5.90 -7.37
N TYR A 316 -3.74 5.01 -8.18
CA TYR A 316 -3.53 3.57 -8.09
C TYR A 316 -2.75 3.08 -9.32
N ASP A 317 -1.97 2.01 -9.18
CA ASP A 317 -1.19 1.38 -10.26
C ASP A 317 -0.28 2.37 -11.01
N GLY A 318 0.38 3.27 -10.27
CA GLY A 318 1.29 4.24 -10.87
C GLY A 318 2.60 3.60 -11.30
N ILE A 319 2.97 3.77 -12.57
CA ILE A 319 4.28 3.39 -13.10
C ILE A 319 5.05 4.64 -13.48
N MET A 320 6.30 4.74 -13.03
CA MET A 320 7.18 5.83 -13.40
C MET A 320 8.40 5.30 -14.15
N ILE A 321 8.60 5.79 -15.36
CA ILE A 321 9.79 5.49 -16.17
C ILE A 321 10.60 6.76 -16.33
N VAL A 322 11.85 6.74 -15.87
CA VAL A 322 12.79 7.85 -16.06
C VAL A 322 13.68 7.55 -17.27
N ARG A 323 13.55 8.36 -18.31
CA ARG A 323 14.39 8.28 -19.51
C ARG A 323 15.36 9.45 -19.55
N ALA A 324 16.65 9.16 -19.64
CA ALA A 324 17.70 10.16 -19.71
C ALA A 324 18.29 10.21 -21.14
N SER A 325 18.79 11.39 -21.55
CA SER A 325 19.50 11.55 -22.81
C SER A 325 20.85 10.82 -22.77
N ALA A 326 21.43 10.56 -23.96
CA ALA A 326 22.73 9.92 -24.09
C ALA A 326 23.79 10.67 -23.27
N GLY A 327 24.57 9.94 -22.49
CA GLY A 327 25.59 10.47 -21.60
C GLY A 327 25.13 10.74 -20.17
N LEU A 328 23.82 10.67 -19.89
CA LEU A 328 23.26 10.73 -18.53
C LEU A 328 22.78 9.34 -18.10
N LYS A 329 23.01 9.00 -16.84
CA LYS A 329 22.56 7.76 -16.21
C LYS A 329 21.86 8.07 -14.90
N VAL A 330 20.70 7.46 -14.68
CA VAL A 330 20.08 7.45 -13.37
C VAL A 330 20.91 6.54 -12.47
N ALA A 331 21.52 7.10 -11.41
CA ALA A 331 22.38 6.36 -10.51
C ALA A 331 21.57 5.67 -9.40
N GLU A 332 20.69 6.41 -8.78
CA GLU A 332 19.90 5.96 -7.64
C GLU A 332 18.52 6.61 -7.63
N HIS A 333 17.59 5.95 -6.99
CA HIS A 333 16.25 6.42 -6.73
C HIS A 333 16.00 6.41 -5.23
N PHE A 334 15.37 7.44 -4.69
CA PHE A 334 15.04 7.56 -3.28
C PHE A 334 13.52 7.63 -3.10
N GLY A 335 12.99 6.83 -2.19
CA GLY A 335 11.58 6.80 -1.85
C GLY A 335 11.07 5.38 -1.61
N ASN A 336 9.80 5.31 -1.15
CA ASN A 336 9.13 4.04 -0.91
C ASN A 336 8.39 3.62 -2.18
N TYR A 337 8.93 2.67 -2.90
CA TYR A 337 8.35 2.10 -4.13
C TYR A 337 9.09 0.84 -4.55
N TYR A 338 8.46 0.03 -5.38
CA TYR A 338 9.06 -1.17 -5.93
C TYR A 338 9.97 -0.83 -7.13
N HIS A 339 11.22 -1.24 -7.03
CA HIS A 339 12.22 -1.12 -8.07
C HIS A 339 12.19 -2.35 -8.96
N ARG A 340 11.71 -2.23 -10.17
CA ARG A 340 11.81 -3.28 -11.18
C ARG A 340 13.03 -3.03 -12.06
N LYS A 341 14.01 -3.94 -12.03
CA LYS A 341 15.10 -3.91 -13.01
C LYS A 341 14.55 -4.44 -14.32
N VAL A 342 14.51 -3.60 -15.35
CA VAL A 342 14.25 -4.06 -16.71
C VAL A 342 15.43 -4.92 -17.13
N GLN A 343 15.21 -6.21 -17.43
CA GLN A 343 16.25 -7.07 -17.94
C GLN A 343 16.68 -6.55 -19.32
N GLU A 344 17.99 -6.37 -19.50
CA GLU A 344 18.56 -6.06 -20.81
C GLU A 344 18.11 -7.14 -21.81
N GLY A 345 17.25 -6.77 -22.76
CA GLY A 345 16.68 -7.68 -23.75
C GLY A 345 15.16 -7.75 -23.83
N GLN A 346 14.42 -7.25 -22.82
CA GLN A 346 12.95 -7.15 -22.88
C GLN A 346 12.44 -5.78 -23.37
N SER A 347 13.27 -4.73 -23.37
CA SER A 347 12.90 -3.52 -24.09
C SER A 347 13.08 -3.78 -25.58
N ARG A 348 12.02 -3.71 -26.35
CA ARG A 348 12.07 -3.76 -27.84
C ARG A 348 12.91 -2.63 -28.46
N ASP A 349 13.63 -1.85 -27.66
CA ASP A 349 14.48 -0.73 -28.04
C ASP A 349 15.87 -0.81 -27.41
N THR A 350 16.68 -1.72 -27.93
CA THR A 350 18.10 -1.88 -27.56
C THR A 350 19.06 -0.88 -28.25
N SER A 351 18.55 0.13 -28.95
CA SER A 351 19.41 1.06 -29.70
C SER A 351 19.75 2.38 -29.03
N LEU A 352 19.15 2.67 -27.84
CA LEU A 352 19.48 3.85 -27.08
C LEU A 352 20.10 3.42 -25.74
N ALA A 353 21.39 3.69 -25.58
CA ALA A 353 22.17 3.46 -24.38
C ALA A 353 21.68 4.35 -23.20
N GLY A 354 20.47 4.11 -22.75
CA GLY A 354 19.88 4.70 -21.56
C GLY A 354 19.35 3.59 -20.68
N THR A 355 19.80 3.54 -19.43
CA THR A 355 19.24 2.61 -18.46
C THR A 355 17.82 3.08 -18.14
N ALA A 356 16.80 2.35 -18.64
CA ALA A 356 15.42 2.59 -18.25
C ALA A 356 15.17 1.84 -16.95
N PHE A 357 14.69 2.53 -15.92
CA PHE A 357 14.18 1.93 -14.70
C PHE A 357 12.67 2.09 -14.71
N GLU A 358 11.96 0.97 -14.60
CA GLU A 358 10.53 0.96 -14.42
C GLU A 358 10.25 0.93 -12.91
N ILE A 359 9.48 1.91 -12.45
CA ILE A 359 9.09 2.02 -11.05
C ILE A 359 7.59 1.80 -10.99
N GLU A 360 7.17 0.68 -10.43
CA GLU A 360 5.78 0.41 -10.15
C GLU A 360 5.42 1.05 -8.81
N ILE A 361 4.50 2.01 -8.82
CA ILE A 361 4.02 2.70 -7.63
C ILE A 361 2.57 2.31 -7.42
N SER A 362 2.34 1.32 -6.57
CA SER A 362 0.99 1.03 -6.10
C SER A 362 0.62 2.04 -5.00
N HIS A 363 -0.38 2.88 -5.22
CA HIS A 363 -0.89 3.87 -4.28
C HIS A 363 0.05 5.04 -3.94
N ARG A 364 0.29 5.97 -4.85
CA ARG A 364 1.03 7.19 -4.53
C ARG A 364 0.13 8.44 -4.43
N ARG A 365 0.55 9.38 -3.54
CA ARG A 365 0.04 10.76 -3.49
C ARG A 365 0.27 11.45 -4.84
N ILE A 366 -0.77 11.96 -5.43
CA ILE A 366 -0.71 13.00 -6.45
C ILE A 366 -0.79 14.34 -5.74
#